data_9ebc5966573abd771adf09480bf327df
#
_entry.id   9ebc5966573abd771adf09480bf327df
#
_cell.length_a   1.000
_cell.length_b   1.000
_cell.length_c   1.000
_cell.angle_alpha   90.00
_cell.angle_beta   90.00
_cell.angle_gamma   90.00
#
_symmetry.space_group_name_H-M   'P 1'
#
loop_
_entity.id
_entity.type
_entity.pdbx_description
1 polymer ?
#
loop_
_entity_poly.entity_id
_entity_poly.type
_entity_poly.pdbx_seq_one_letter_code
_entity_poly.pdbx_strand_id
1 'polypeptide(L)'
;LGSDTGGSIRNPASFCSVVGLKPTYGLVSRYGLVSYSNSIEQIGPMTKTVEDSAFLLNIISGIDPNDNTTLDNKNQDYLSDIDAGIDGKKIGIVTEMTNSDGLSADVLDATNDSIKTFEKLGANCEHVSLQMVPYTVAAYYTITSTEAGSNLARYDNVRYGYELDSSGFEFNSYISQARSK
;
A
#
# COMPACT_ATOMS: atom_id res chain seq x y z
N LEU A 1 12.27 1.66 1.50
CA LEU A 1 10.93 2.23 1.40
C LEU A 1 10.33 1.93 0.04
N GLY A 2 9.00 1.82 -0.02
CA GLY A 2 8.23 1.66 -1.24
C GLY A 2 6.90 2.39 -1.16
N SER A 3 6.09 2.33 -2.23
CA SER A 3 4.71 2.80 -2.23
C SER A 3 3.76 1.64 -2.52
N ASP A 4 2.58 1.69 -1.96
CA ASP A 4 1.55 0.64 -2.06
C ASP A 4 0.19 1.27 -2.34
N THR A 5 -0.36 0.96 -3.49
CA THR A 5 -1.70 1.37 -3.90
C THR A 5 -2.66 0.18 -3.87
N GLY A 6 -2.23 -0.96 -4.42
CA GLY A 6 -3.01 -2.20 -4.49
C GLY A 6 -2.25 -3.43 -3.97
N GLY A 7 -1.13 -3.24 -3.27
CA GLY A 7 -0.27 -4.32 -2.76
C GLY A 7 1.21 -4.16 -3.08
N SER A 8 1.63 -3.02 -3.65
CA SER A 8 2.97 -2.87 -4.24
C SER A 8 4.14 -2.82 -3.22
N ILE A 9 3.88 -2.79 -1.93
CA ILE A 9 4.85 -3.11 -0.86
C ILE A 9 4.67 -4.56 -0.41
N ARG A 10 3.44 -4.96 -0.08
CA ARG A 10 3.13 -6.25 0.55
C ARG A 10 3.39 -7.43 -0.38
N ASN A 11 2.98 -7.32 -1.64
CA ASN A 11 3.12 -8.38 -2.64
C ASN A 11 4.60 -8.67 -2.98
N PRO A 12 5.44 -7.68 -3.38
CA PRO A 12 6.86 -7.95 -3.63
C PRO A 12 7.62 -8.37 -2.37
N ALA A 13 7.26 -7.85 -1.19
CA ALA A 13 7.86 -8.30 0.06
C ALA A 13 7.58 -9.80 0.31
N SER A 14 6.36 -10.27 0.05
CA SER A 14 6.01 -11.68 0.13
C SER A 14 6.85 -12.54 -0.81
N PHE A 15 7.03 -12.14 -2.07
CA PHE A 15 7.87 -12.86 -3.02
C PHE A 15 9.36 -12.88 -2.65
N CYS A 16 9.83 -11.85 -1.96
CA CYS A 16 11.22 -11.74 -1.52
C CYS A 16 11.47 -12.28 -0.11
N SER A 17 10.47 -12.86 0.56
CA SER A 17 10.57 -13.34 1.94
C SER A 17 11.06 -12.28 2.92
N VAL A 18 10.57 -11.06 2.80
CA VAL A 18 10.85 -9.94 3.69
C VAL A 18 9.54 -9.37 4.26
N VAL A 19 9.64 -8.56 5.31
CA VAL A 19 8.48 -7.88 5.90
C VAL A 19 8.11 -6.65 5.06
N GLY A 20 6.86 -6.58 4.61
CA GLY A 20 6.31 -5.42 3.92
C GLY A 20 5.15 -4.81 4.71
N LEU A 21 5.31 -3.59 5.17
CA LEU A 21 4.30 -2.88 5.94
C LEU A 21 3.67 -1.76 5.13
N LYS A 22 2.36 -1.87 4.87
CA LYS A 22 1.54 -0.75 4.39
C LYS A 22 0.88 -0.10 5.60
N PRO A 23 1.34 1.08 6.05
CA PRO A 23 0.73 1.76 7.18
C PRO A 23 -0.66 2.31 6.84
N THR A 24 -1.35 2.80 7.85
CA THR A 24 -2.62 3.51 7.69
C THR A 24 -2.44 4.70 6.74
N TYR A 25 -3.42 4.92 5.86
CA TYR A 25 -3.44 6.07 4.95
C TYR A 25 -3.25 7.39 5.72
N GLY A 26 -2.35 8.23 5.22
CA GLY A 26 -2.00 9.50 5.84
C GLY A 26 -1.00 9.42 6.99
N LEU A 27 -0.59 8.23 7.42
CA LEU A 27 0.39 8.10 8.51
C LEU A 27 1.80 8.54 8.09
N VAL A 28 2.14 8.34 6.82
CA VAL A 28 3.43 8.74 6.22
C VAL A 28 3.15 9.72 5.09
N SER A 29 3.89 10.83 5.04
CA SER A 29 3.80 11.81 3.98
C SER A 29 4.11 11.19 2.61
N ARG A 30 3.37 11.63 1.60
CA ARG A 30 3.58 11.29 0.19
C ARG A 30 4.23 12.42 -0.60
N TYR A 31 4.67 13.48 0.09
CA TYR A 31 5.35 14.59 -0.56
C TYR A 31 6.61 14.10 -1.27
N GLY A 32 6.74 14.42 -2.56
CA GLY A 32 7.82 13.92 -3.42
C GLY A 32 7.53 12.60 -4.13
N LEU A 33 6.44 11.90 -3.80
CA LEU A 33 6.01 10.72 -4.54
C LEU A 33 5.32 11.13 -5.85
N VAL A 34 5.65 10.46 -6.95
CA VAL A 34 4.88 10.58 -8.20
C VAL A 34 3.51 9.96 -8.00
N SER A 35 2.46 10.78 -8.08
CA SER A 35 1.10 10.35 -7.79
C SER A 35 0.56 9.41 -8.87
N TYR A 36 0.07 8.24 -8.46
CA TYR A 36 -0.71 7.32 -9.27
C TYR A 36 -2.19 7.40 -8.87
N SER A 37 -2.53 7.01 -7.64
CA SER A 37 -3.89 7.08 -7.10
C SER A 37 -3.87 7.65 -5.68
N ASN A 38 -4.07 8.96 -5.58
CA ASN A 38 -3.91 9.72 -4.34
C ASN A 38 -4.80 9.26 -3.20
N SER A 39 -5.97 8.69 -3.51
CA SER A 39 -6.95 8.32 -2.48
C SER A 39 -6.61 7.01 -1.77
N ILE A 40 -5.71 6.18 -2.31
CA ILE A 40 -5.42 4.86 -1.76
C ILE A 40 -3.93 4.50 -1.69
N GLU A 41 -3.03 5.33 -2.20
CA GLU A 41 -1.59 5.03 -2.13
C GLU A 41 -0.96 5.47 -0.81
N GLN A 42 0.01 4.70 -0.34
CA GLN A 42 0.72 4.95 0.90
C GLN A 42 2.19 4.52 0.77
N ILE A 43 3.09 5.28 1.41
CA ILE A 43 4.49 4.90 1.56
C ILE A 43 4.65 4.04 2.80
N GLY A 44 5.51 3.03 2.72
CA GLY A 44 5.83 2.16 3.86
C GLY A 44 7.17 1.44 3.74
N PRO A 45 7.63 0.81 4.82
CA PRO A 45 8.90 0.10 4.85
C PRO A 45 8.82 -1.31 4.28
N MET A 46 9.94 -1.79 3.76
CA MET A 46 10.25 -3.20 3.50
C MET A 46 11.55 -3.52 4.22
N THR A 47 11.54 -4.51 5.10
CA THR A 47 12.62 -4.79 6.05
C THR A 47 12.83 -6.28 6.26
N LYS A 48 13.89 -6.68 6.95
CA LYS A 48 14.12 -8.08 7.26
C LYS A 48 13.32 -8.55 8.48
N THR A 49 13.01 -7.65 9.40
CA THR A 49 12.29 -7.96 10.66
C THR A 49 11.10 -7.04 10.86
N VAL A 50 10.14 -7.45 11.69
CA VAL A 50 9.01 -6.61 12.10
C VAL A 50 9.50 -5.44 12.95
N GLU A 51 10.50 -5.66 13.78
CA GLU A 51 11.14 -4.64 14.62
C GLU A 51 11.73 -3.50 13.77
N ASP A 52 12.48 -3.84 12.70
CA ASP A 52 12.99 -2.84 11.76
C ASP A 52 11.87 -2.05 11.08
N SER A 53 10.74 -2.69 10.78
CA SER A 53 9.57 -2.01 10.20
C SER A 53 8.97 -1.01 11.19
N ALA A 54 8.82 -1.40 12.44
CA ALA A 54 8.33 -0.53 13.52
C ALA A 54 9.29 0.65 13.76
N PHE A 55 10.60 0.36 13.80
CA PHE A 55 11.63 1.39 13.94
C PHE A 55 11.60 2.41 12.80
N LEU A 56 11.54 1.95 11.55
CA LEU A 56 11.43 2.85 10.40
C LEU A 56 10.12 3.64 10.42
N LEU A 57 9.01 3.02 10.83
CA LEU A 57 7.73 3.71 10.93
C LEU A 57 7.77 4.84 11.97
N ASN A 58 8.46 4.66 13.09
CA ASN A 58 8.69 5.74 14.07
C ASN A 58 9.38 6.95 13.44
N ILE A 59 10.27 6.73 12.47
CA ILE A 59 11.05 7.81 11.83
C ILE A 59 10.24 8.54 10.77
N ILE A 60 9.45 7.80 9.97
CA ILE A 60 8.81 8.35 8.76
C ILE A 60 7.36 8.78 8.96
N SER A 61 6.74 8.43 10.10
CA SER A 61 5.34 8.78 10.39
C SER A 61 5.22 10.16 11.03
N GLY A 62 4.11 10.84 10.76
CA GLY A 62 3.76 12.11 11.40
C GLY A 62 3.29 13.18 10.42
N ILE A 63 3.07 14.38 10.94
CA ILE A 63 2.58 15.53 10.17
C ILE A 63 3.68 16.07 9.26
N ASP A 64 3.31 16.30 8.00
CA ASP A 64 4.10 17.04 7.03
C ASP A 64 3.29 18.22 6.48
N PRO A 65 3.76 19.48 6.63
CA PRO A 65 3.06 20.65 6.11
C PRO A 65 2.92 20.66 4.58
N ASN A 66 3.68 19.84 3.86
CA ASN A 66 3.61 19.70 2.41
C ASN A 66 2.60 18.63 1.93
N ASP A 67 2.04 17.84 2.84
CA ASP A 67 0.99 16.85 2.54
C ASP A 67 -0.17 16.98 3.53
N ASN A 68 -1.23 17.65 3.11
CA ASN A 68 -2.42 17.91 3.93
C ASN A 68 -3.19 16.64 4.33
N THR A 69 -2.83 15.48 3.81
CA THR A 69 -3.46 14.20 4.19
C THR A 69 -2.78 13.54 5.36
N THR A 70 -1.64 14.08 5.82
CA THR A 70 -0.92 13.47 6.93
C THR A 70 -1.66 13.58 8.25
N LEU A 71 -1.55 12.51 9.04
CA LEU A 71 -2.17 12.38 10.35
C LEU A 71 -1.16 12.63 11.46
N ASP A 72 -1.62 13.24 12.56
CA ASP A 72 -0.84 13.31 13.77
C ASP A 72 -0.76 11.91 14.42
N ASN A 73 0.45 11.36 14.49
CA ASN A 73 0.70 10.07 15.16
C ASN A 73 0.79 10.21 16.69
N LYS A 74 0.61 11.42 17.24
CA LYS A 74 0.65 11.73 18.68
C LYS A 74 1.89 11.18 19.39
N ASN A 75 3.03 11.19 18.73
CA ASN A 75 4.30 10.63 19.21
C ASN A 75 4.20 9.13 19.58
N GLN A 76 3.39 8.38 18.85
CA GLN A 76 3.29 6.94 19.07
C GLN A 76 4.65 6.27 18.84
N ASP A 77 5.07 5.43 19.81
CA ASP A 77 6.21 4.55 19.65
C ASP A 77 5.72 3.16 19.24
N TYR A 78 5.99 2.78 17.98
CA TYR A 78 5.59 1.47 17.43
C TYR A 78 6.44 0.31 17.95
N LEU A 79 7.51 0.59 18.70
CA LEU A 79 8.35 -0.42 19.35
C LEU A 79 7.88 -0.75 20.77
N SER A 80 7.12 0.13 21.41
CA SER A 80 6.77 0.01 22.84
C SER A 80 6.08 -1.30 23.20
N ASP A 81 5.26 -1.83 22.32
CA ASP A 81 4.44 -3.01 22.56
C ASP A 81 4.81 -4.21 21.68
N ILE A 82 5.99 -4.18 21.03
CA ILE A 82 6.36 -5.20 20.04
C ILE A 82 6.47 -6.60 20.67
N ASP A 83 6.84 -6.68 21.94
CA ASP A 83 6.97 -7.91 22.72
C ASP A 83 5.79 -8.17 23.68
N ALA A 84 4.73 -7.36 23.61
CA ALA A 84 3.61 -7.47 24.54
C ALA A 84 2.78 -8.77 24.38
N GLY A 85 3.00 -9.52 23.30
CA GLY A 85 2.26 -10.73 22.99
C GLY A 85 0.85 -10.45 22.45
N ILE A 86 0.10 -11.54 22.20
CA ILE A 86 -1.23 -11.48 21.59
C ILE A 86 -2.29 -12.23 22.41
N ASP A 87 -2.00 -12.59 23.64
CA ASP A 87 -2.93 -13.30 24.52
C ASP A 87 -4.26 -12.52 24.65
N GLY A 88 -5.36 -13.22 24.46
CA GLY A 88 -6.70 -12.65 24.49
C GLY A 88 -7.08 -11.74 23.29
N LYS A 89 -6.17 -11.47 22.36
CA LYS A 89 -6.48 -10.70 21.14
C LYS A 89 -7.45 -11.47 20.24
N LYS A 90 -8.38 -10.77 19.60
CA LYS A 90 -9.30 -11.34 18.60
C LYS A 90 -8.71 -11.20 17.20
N ILE A 91 -8.65 -12.30 16.46
CA ILE A 91 -8.16 -12.37 15.07
C ILE A 91 -9.28 -12.88 14.18
N GLY A 92 -9.72 -12.07 13.22
CA GLY A 92 -10.70 -12.46 12.20
C GLY A 92 -10.02 -13.12 11.01
N ILE A 93 -10.43 -14.34 10.67
CA ILE A 93 -9.99 -15.08 9.48
C ILE A 93 -11.03 -14.81 8.39
N VAL A 94 -10.63 -14.05 7.36
CA VAL A 94 -11.54 -13.66 6.27
C VAL A 94 -11.78 -14.84 5.34
N THR A 95 -12.99 -15.39 5.40
CA THR A 95 -13.37 -16.63 4.68
C THR A 95 -13.18 -16.48 3.17
N GLU A 96 -13.56 -15.35 2.59
CA GLU A 96 -13.45 -15.09 1.15
C GLU A 96 -12.00 -15.02 0.64
N MET A 97 -11.04 -14.77 1.54
CA MET A 97 -9.61 -14.72 1.20
C MET A 97 -8.90 -16.06 1.43
N THR A 98 -9.43 -16.91 2.32
CA THR A 98 -8.82 -18.18 2.67
C THR A 98 -9.40 -19.38 1.91
N ASN A 99 -10.59 -19.23 1.29
CA ASN A 99 -11.28 -20.26 0.53
C ASN A 99 -11.38 -19.94 -0.97
N SER A 100 -10.47 -19.12 -1.51
CA SER A 100 -10.52 -18.76 -2.93
C SER A 100 -9.90 -19.87 -3.81
N ASP A 101 -10.52 -20.17 -4.95
CA ASP A 101 -10.05 -21.14 -5.93
C ASP A 101 -8.67 -20.85 -6.53
N GLY A 102 -8.14 -19.64 -6.31
CA GLY A 102 -6.82 -19.20 -6.78
C GLY A 102 -5.69 -19.37 -5.78
N LEU A 103 -5.96 -19.90 -4.59
CA LEU A 103 -4.96 -20.06 -3.54
C LEU A 103 -4.21 -21.37 -3.70
N SER A 104 -2.87 -21.36 -3.79
CA SER A 104 -2.09 -22.61 -3.84
C SER A 104 -2.14 -23.33 -2.49
N ALA A 105 -2.01 -24.67 -2.51
CA ALA A 105 -2.03 -25.48 -1.31
C ALA A 105 -0.97 -25.05 -0.30
N ASP A 106 0.24 -24.78 -0.75
CA ASP A 106 1.36 -24.35 0.13
C ASP A 106 1.07 -23.04 0.87
N VAL A 107 0.39 -22.07 0.20
CA VAL A 107 0.00 -20.80 0.84
C VAL A 107 -1.14 -21.03 1.83
N LEU A 108 -2.08 -21.90 1.49
CA LEU A 108 -3.17 -22.27 2.41
C LEU A 108 -2.64 -22.96 3.66
N ASP A 109 -1.70 -23.89 3.51
CA ASP A 109 -1.06 -24.61 4.63
C ASP A 109 -0.28 -23.63 5.52
N ALA A 110 0.52 -22.74 4.95
CA ALA A 110 1.24 -21.71 5.70
C ALA A 110 0.29 -20.77 6.46
N THR A 111 -0.85 -20.42 5.85
CA THR A 111 -1.90 -19.63 6.50
C THR A 111 -2.50 -20.36 7.69
N ASN A 112 -2.86 -21.63 7.51
CA ASN A 112 -3.41 -22.47 8.58
C ASN A 112 -2.42 -22.69 9.73
N ASP A 113 -1.13 -22.84 9.43
CA ASP A 113 -0.11 -22.98 10.46
C ASP A 113 0.14 -21.66 11.22
N SER A 114 0.00 -20.51 10.54
CA SER A 114 0.01 -19.21 11.18
C SER A 114 -1.18 -19.04 12.15
N ILE A 115 -2.37 -19.45 11.75
CA ILE A 115 -3.57 -19.43 12.61
C ILE A 115 -3.35 -20.29 13.86
N LYS A 116 -2.89 -21.53 13.70
CA LYS A 116 -2.56 -22.42 14.85
C LYS A 116 -1.50 -21.79 15.77
N THR A 117 -0.56 -21.05 15.19
CA THR A 117 0.47 -20.35 15.99
C THR A 117 -0.14 -19.22 16.82
N PHE A 118 -1.02 -18.43 16.23
CA PHE A 118 -1.75 -17.39 16.97
C PHE A 118 -2.60 -17.97 18.11
N GLU A 119 -3.30 -19.06 17.87
CA GLU A 119 -4.08 -19.76 18.91
C GLU A 119 -3.19 -20.28 20.05
N LYS A 120 -2.03 -20.86 19.72
CA LYS A 120 -1.05 -21.31 20.74
C LYS A 120 -0.49 -20.14 21.56
N LEU A 121 -0.43 -18.95 21.00
CA LEU A 121 0.00 -17.72 21.68
C LEU A 121 -1.14 -17.04 22.44
N GLY A 122 -2.32 -17.66 22.53
CA GLY A 122 -3.45 -17.20 23.31
C GLY A 122 -4.44 -16.30 22.57
N ALA A 123 -4.29 -16.11 21.26
CA ALA A 123 -5.26 -15.33 20.50
C ALA A 123 -6.55 -16.13 20.23
N ASN A 124 -7.68 -15.41 20.16
CA ASN A 124 -8.98 -15.97 19.77
C ASN A 124 -9.20 -15.77 18.27
N CYS A 125 -9.04 -16.85 17.48
CA CYS A 125 -9.22 -16.84 16.04
C CYS A 125 -10.68 -17.20 15.67
N GLU A 126 -11.33 -16.35 14.88
CA GLU A 126 -12.72 -16.54 14.45
C GLU A 126 -12.86 -16.32 12.94
N HIS A 127 -13.64 -17.16 12.25
CA HIS A 127 -13.97 -16.91 10.85
C HIS A 127 -14.94 -15.74 10.73
N VAL A 128 -14.61 -14.79 9.87
CA VAL A 128 -15.43 -13.62 9.56
C VAL A 128 -15.66 -13.52 8.05
N SER A 129 -16.79 -12.94 7.65
CA SER A 129 -17.14 -12.72 6.24
C SER A 129 -17.04 -11.23 5.92
N LEU A 130 -16.31 -10.90 4.86
CA LEU A 130 -16.26 -9.57 4.24
C LEU A 130 -16.94 -9.64 2.86
N GLN A 131 -18.25 -9.52 2.83
CA GLN A 131 -19.09 -9.68 1.63
C GLN A 131 -18.68 -8.78 0.43
N MET A 132 -17.91 -7.72 0.67
CA MET A 132 -17.44 -6.81 -0.38
C MET A 132 -16.15 -7.28 -1.07
N VAL A 133 -15.46 -8.31 -0.56
CA VAL A 133 -14.21 -8.82 -1.13
C VAL A 133 -14.32 -9.14 -2.64
N PRO A 134 -15.37 -9.79 -3.15
CA PRO A 134 -15.50 -10.06 -4.59
C PRO A 134 -15.52 -8.81 -5.49
N TYR A 135 -15.87 -7.66 -4.95
CA TYR A 135 -15.95 -6.40 -5.69
C TYR A 135 -14.67 -5.56 -5.61
N THR A 136 -13.72 -5.92 -4.74
CA THR A 136 -12.55 -5.08 -4.44
C THR A 136 -11.66 -4.85 -5.65
N VAL A 137 -11.46 -5.86 -6.49
CA VAL A 137 -10.62 -5.75 -7.71
C VAL A 137 -11.25 -4.79 -8.71
N ALA A 138 -12.56 -4.91 -8.97
CA ALA A 138 -13.27 -4.01 -9.87
C ALA A 138 -13.28 -2.56 -9.36
N ALA A 139 -13.53 -2.36 -8.07
CA ALA A 139 -13.47 -1.06 -7.42
C ALA A 139 -12.06 -0.44 -7.52
N TYR A 140 -11.04 -1.24 -7.23
CA TYR A 140 -9.63 -0.82 -7.34
C TYR A 140 -9.32 -0.29 -8.74
N TYR A 141 -9.57 -1.07 -9.80
CA TYR A 141 -9.26 -0.64 -11.17
C TYR A 141 -10.09 0.57 -11.61
N THR A 142 -11.32 0.68 -11.18
CA THR A 142 -12.17 1.84 -11.50
C THR A 142 -11.58 3.12 -10.89
N ILE A 143 -11.24 3.09 -9.61
CA ILE A 143 -10.68 4.24 -8.89
C ILE A 143 -9.29 4.59 -9.45
N THR A 144 -8.39 3.61 -9.50
CA THR A 144 -6.99 3.87 -9.87
C THR A 144 -6.83 4.33 -11.31
N SER A 145 -7.58 3.74 -12.26
CA SER A 145 -7.51 4.16 -13.67
C SER A 145 -8.01 5.59 -13.85
N THR A 146 -9.06 5.97 -13.13
CA THR A 146 -9.62 7.33 -13.17
C THR A 146 -8.64 8.35 -12.58
N GLU A 147 -8.11 8.05 -11.40
CA GLU A 147 -7.16 8.94 -10.73
C GLU A 147 -5.82 9.01 -11.48
N ALA A 148 -5.31 7.91 -12.01
CA ALA A 148 -4.11 7.89 -12.82
C ALA A 148 -4.25 8.77 -14.07
N GLY A 149 -5.38 8.68 -14.77
CA GLY A 149 -5.67 9.54 -15.92
C GLY A 149 -5.59 11.02 -15.57
N SER A 150 -6.11 11.42 -14.41
CA SER A 150 -6.04 12.79 -13.91
C SER A 150 -4.64 13.15 -13.40
N ASN A 151 -4.02 12.32 -12.57
CA ASN A 151 -2.74 12.61 -11.95
C ASN A 151 -1.59 12.65 -12.95
N LEU A 152 -1.55 11.73 -13.91
CA LEU A 152 -0.48 11.68 -14.92
C LEU A 152 -0.64 12.72 -16.01
N ALA A 153 -1.81 13.38 -16.13
CA ALA A 153 -2.03 14.48 -17.08
C ALA A 153 -1.09 15.67 -16.88
N ARG A 154 -0.50 15.82 -15.68
CA ARG A 154 0.53 16.85 -15.37
C ARG A 154 1.87 16.62 -16.07
N TYR A 155 2.13 15.41 -16.54
CA TYR A 155 3.33 15.03 -17.30
C TYR A 155 3.05 15.18 -18.79
N ASP A 156 2.97 16.43 -19.22
CA ASP A 156 2.51 16.85 -20.55
C ASP A 156 3.65 17.10 -21.54
N ASN A 157 4.90 16.75 -21.16
CA ASN A 157 6.12 16.96 -21.92
C ASN A 157 6.52 18.45 -22.10
N VAL A 158 5.92 19.35 -21.33
CA VAL A 158 6.33 20.76 -21.25
C VAL A 158 7.34 20.95 -20.12
N ARG A 159 7.05 20.38 -18.95
CA ARG A 159 7.88 20.47 -17.75
C ARG A 159 8.56 19.15 -17.40
N TYR A 160 7.92 18.04 -17.71
CA TYR A 160 8.35 16.69 -17.38
C TYR A 160 8.00 15.73 -18.53
N GLY A 161 8.86 14.75 -18.77
CA GLY A 161 8.63 13.68 -19.73
C GLY A 161 9.49 13.82 -20.98
N TYR A 162 8.99 13.31 -22.10
CA TYR A 162 9.70 13.28 -23.38
C TYR A 162 9.67 14.68 -24.04
N GLU A 163 10.83 15.23 -24.32
CA GLU A 163 10.97 16.50 -25.03
C GLU A 163 10.91 16.27 -26.54
N LEU A 164 9.91 16.87 -27.17
CA LEU A 164 9.80 16.98 -28.63
C LEU A 164 10.47 18.25 -29.11
N ASP A 165 11.05 18.23 -30.31
CA ASP A 165 11.44 19.46 -31.00
C ASP A 165 10.18 20.32 -31.20
N SER A 166 10.14 21.46 -30.50
CA SER A 166 9.01 22.38 -30.50
C SER A 166 8.98 23.32 -31.70
N SER A 167 10.00 23.24 -32.58
CA SER A 167 10.10 24.13 -33.75
C SER A 167 8.94 23.93 -34.72
N GLY A 168 8.14 24.97 -34.89
CA GLY A 168 7.04 24.98 -35.85
C GLY A 168 5.69 24.46 -35.35
N PHE A 169 5.54 24.12 -34.05
CA PHE A 169 4.26 23.73 -33.48
C PHE A 169 3.59 24.84 -32.68
N GLU A 170 2.29 24.98 -32.85
CA GLU A 170 1.48 25.66 -31.85
C GLU A 170 1.40 24.81 -30.57
N PHE A 171 1.20 25.46 -29.41
CA PHE A 171 1.22 24.84 -28.10
C PHE A 171 0.33 23.59 -27.97
N ASN A 172 -0.94 23.67 -28.43
CA ASN A 172 -1.88 22.54 -28.37
C ASN A 172 -1.45 21.38 -29.27
N SER A 173 -0.88 21.67 -30.44
CA SER A 173 -0.36 20.67 -31.35
C SER A 173 0.88 19.99 -30.79
N TYR A 174 1.78 20.75 -30.13
CA TYR A 174 2.93 20.21 -29.42
C TYR A 174 2.50 19.22 -28.35
N ILE A 175 1.62 19.63 -27.43
CA ILE A 175 1.13 18.75 -26.36
C ILE A 175 0.47 17.49 -26.90
N SER A 176 -0.39 17.60 -27.91
CA SER A 176 -1.05 16.47 -28.53
C SER A 176 -0.05 15.44 -29.08
N GLN A 177 0.97 15.91 -29.79
CA GLN A 177 1.98 15.03 -30.36
C GLN A 177 2.93 14.44 -29.31
N ALA A 178 3.32 15.23 -28.31
CA ALA A 178 4.15 14.78 -27.22
C ALA A 178 3.46 13.67 -26.39
N ARG A 179 2.15 13.78 -26.18
CA ARG A 179 1.34 12.76 -25.47
C ARG A 179 1.04 11.52 -26.29
N SER A 180 1.22 11.56 -27.61
CA SER A 180 1.01 10.42 -28.51
C SER A 180 2.24 9.52 -28.64
N LYS A 181 3.37 9.91 -28.06
CA LYS A 181 4.64 9.16 -28.02
C LYS A 181 4.78 8.38 -26.72
#